data_476ef438c6e556da3bc1e66bd5e0e02e
#
_entry.id   476ef438c6e556da3bc1e66bd5e0e02e
#
_cell.length_a   1.000
_cell.length_b   1.000
_cell.length_c   1.000
_cell.angle_alpha   90.00
_cell.angle_beta   90.00
_cell.angle_gamma   90.00
#
_symmetry.space_group_name_H-M   'P 1'
#
loop_
_entity.id
_entity.type
_entity.pdbx_description
1 polymer ?
#
loop_
_entity_poly.entity_id
_entity_poly.type
_entity_poly.pdbx_seq_one_letter_code
_entity_poly.pdbx_strand_id
1 'polypeptide(L)'
;MGEYNNKGIVVAGGNGQGNKLNQLNSPSFIFVDEDQCVYVSNGGNHRVMNWRKDAKEGIIVAGGNGEGGNLNQLNSPTGLSFDDEGNFYVVDCWNHRIQKYLIDI
;
A
#
# COMPACT_ATOMS: atom_id res chain seq x y z
N MET A 1 -25.48 -12.72 -15.27
CA MET A 1 -24.27 -12.83 -14.44
C MET A 1 -23.12 -13.38 -15.27
N GLY A 2 -21.96 -12.78 -15.16
CA GLY A 2 -20.78 -13.23 -15.87
C GLY A 2 -20.15 -14.48 -15.29
N GLU A 3 -19.34 -15.12 -16.08
CA GLU A 3 -18.50 -16.21 -15.62
C GLU A 3 -17.14 -15.67 -15.19
N TYR A 4 -16.51 -16.32 -14.21
CA TYR A 4 -15.17 -15.97 -13.77
C TYR A 4 -14.14 -16.80 -14.53
N ASN A 5 -13.11 -16.13 -15.01
CA ASN A 5 -11.91 -16.78 -15.48
C ASN A 5 -11.13 -17.24 -14.24
N ASN A 6 -10.71 -18.49 -14.19
CA ASN A 6 -9.97 -18.99 -13.02
C ASN A 6 -8.47 -18.69 -13.06
N LYS A 7 -8.04 -17.83 -13.97
CA LYS A 7 -6.67 -17.30 -14.01
C LYS A 7 -6.67 -15.87 -13.49
N GLY A 8 -5.79 -15.58 -12.55
CA GLY A 8 -5.61 -14.23 -12.04
C GLY A 8 -4.70 -13.38 -12.91
N ILE A 9 -4.71 -12.10 -12.64
CA ILE A 9 -3.80 -11.13 -13.24
C ILE A 9 -3.04 -10.46 -12.09
N VAL A 10 -1.71 -10.45 -12.15
CA VAL A 10 -0.89 -9.73 -11.18
C VAL A 10 -0.98 -8.24 -11.47
N VAL A 11 -1.40 -7.45 -10.48
CA VAL A 11 -1.54 -6.00 -10.62
C VAL A 11 -0.51 -5.22 -9.80
N ALA A 12 0.17 -5.89 -8.86
CA ALA A 12 1.22 -5.28 -8.03
C ALA A 12 2.14 -6.38 -7.56
N GLY A 13 3.44 -6.12 -7.49
CA GLY A 13 4.40 -7.12 -7.07
C GLY A 13 4.60 -8.23 -8.09
N GLY A 14 4.82 -9.45 -7.60
CA GLY A 14 5.04 -10.61 -8.48
C GLY A 14 6.47 -10.72 -8.98
N ASN A 15 7.39 -9.97 -8.40
CA ASN A 15 8.80 -9.92 -8.80
C ASN A 15 9.73 -10.41 -7.68
N GLY A 16 9.22 -11.36 -6.89
CA GLY A 16 9.93 -11.87 -5.71
C GLY A 16 9.72 -10.98 -4.49
N GLN A 17 10.13 -11.48 -3.35
CA GLN A 17 10.10 -10.75 -2.09
C GLN A 17 11.25 -9.75 -2.06
N GLY A 18 10.97 -8.51 -1.66
CA GLY A 18 12.02 -7.51 -1.54
C GLY A 18 11.49 -6.10 -1.36
N ASN A 19 12.40 -5.14 -1.43
CA ASN A 19 12.12 -3.73 -1.17
C ASN A 19 12.27 -2.82 -2.38
N LYS A 20 12.42 -3.36 -3.55
CA LYS A 20 12.42 -2.55 -4.78
C LYS A 20 11.01 -2.04 -5.05
N LEU A 21 10.89 -1.02 -5.90
CA LEU A 21 9.58 -0.41 -6.18
C LEU A 21 8.64 -1.34 -6.94
N ASN A 22 9.14 -2.42 -7.51
CA ASN A 22 8.32 -3.45 -8.14
C ASN A 22 8.14 -4.69 -7.26
N GLN A 23 8.54 -4.64 -5.99
CA GLN A 23 8.49 -5.78 -5.08
C GLN A 23 7.63 -5.48 -3.86
N LEU A 24 7.06 -6.53 -3.31
CA LEU A 24 6.33 -6.50 -2.05
C LEU A 24 7.02 -7.44 -1.05
N ASN A 25 6.76 -7.19 0.23
CA ASN A 25 7.20 -8.05 1.31
C ASN A 25 6.08 -8.15 2.34
N SER A 26 5.43 -9.30 2.39
CA SER A 26 4.31 -9.54 3.29
C SER A 26 3.21 -8.47 3.17
N PRO A 27 2.64 -8.27 1.98
CA PRO A 27 1.53 -7.35 1.82
C PRO A 27 0.31 -7.88 2.57
N SER A 28 -0.46 -6.98 3.20
CA SER A 28 -1.55 -7.42 4.07
C SER A 28 -2.91 -6.80 3.74
N PHE A 29 -2.96 -5.62 3.16
CA PHE A 29 -4.22 -4.94 2.93
C PHE A 29 -4.14 -4.11 1.66
N ILE A 30 -5.28 -3.99 0.97
CA ILE A 30 -5.36 -3.20 -0.26
C ILE A 30 -6.59 -2.32 -0.27
N PHE A 31 -6.52 -1.26 -1.06
CA PHE A 31 -7.65 -0.44 -1.47
C PHE A 31 -7.48 -0.13 -2.95
N VAL A 32 -8.56 -0.24 -3.72
CA VAL A 32 -8.56 0.09 -5.15
C VAL A 32 -9.46 1.29 -5.36
N ASP A 33 -8.93 2.37 -5.92
CA ASP A 33 -9.71 3.57 -6.16
C ASP A 33 -10.46 3.51 -7.50
N GLU A 34 -11.16 4.59 -7.82
CA GLU A 34 -11.98 4.66 -9.04
C GLU A 34 -11.14 4.61 -10.32
N ASP A 35 -9.89 5.04 -10.24
CA ASP A 35 -8.95 5.04 -11.37
C ASP A 35 -8.20 3.71 -11.50
N GLN A 36 -8.59 2.72 -10.71
CA GLN A 36 -7.95 1.40 -10.65
C GLN A 36 -6.51 1.44 -10.14
N CYS A 37 -6.16 2.47 -9.37
CA CYS A 37 -4.91 2.49 -8.62
C CYS A 37 -5.04 1.56 -7.42
N VAL A 38 -4.03 0.75 -7.18
CA VAL A 38 -4.02 -0.21 -6.07
C VAL A 38 -3.09 0.30 -4.98
N TYR A 39 -3.67 0.57 -3.82
CA TYR A 39 -2.92 0.94 -2.61
C TYR A 39 -2.66 -0.33 -1.81
N VAL A 40 -1.43 -0.53 -1.39
CA VAL A 40 -1.01 -1.75 -0.69
C VAL A 40 -0.26 -1.38 0.58
N SER A 41 -0.70 -1.92 1.72
CA SER A 41 0.14 -1.88 2.92
C SER A 41 1.19 -2.98 2.82
N ASN A 42 2.41 -2.55 2.55
CA ASN A 42 3.57 -3.41 2.33
C ASN A 42 4.32 -3.54 3.65
N GLY A 43 3.79 -4.41 4.54
CA GLY A 43 4.17 -4.45 5.94
C GLY A 43 5.63 -4.77 6.19
N GLY A 44 6.18 -5.72 5.44
CA GLY A 44 7.57 -6.11 5.61
C GLY A 44 8.58 -5.03 5.17
N ASN A 45 8.13 -4.04 4.42
CA ASN A 45 8.96 -2.90 4.02
C ASN A 45 8.58 -1.61 4.75
N HIS A 46 7.67 -1.69 5.71
CA HIS A 46 7.25 -0.56 6.55
C HIS A 46 6.82 0.64 5.73
N ARG A 47 5.97 0.37 4.73
CA ARG A 47 5.51 1.41 3.80
C ARG A 47 4.15 1.08 3.20
N VAL A 48 3.50 2.10 2.66
CA VAL A 48 2.31 1.96 1.82
C VAL A 48 2.68 2.42 0.42
N MET A 49 2.26 1.66 -0.57
CA MET A 49 2.58 1.92 -1.96
C MET A 49 1.29 2.06 -2.77
N ASN A 50 1.39 2.78 -3.88
CA ASN A 50 0.34 2.95 -4.86
C ASN A 50 0.84 2.45 -6.21
N TRP A 51 0.11 1.51 -6.82
CA TRP A 51 0.33 1.08 -8.20
C TRP A 51 -0.77 1.66 -9.06
N ARG A 52 -0.38 2.51 -9.99
CA ARG A 52 -1.33 2.97 -11.01
C ARG A 52 -1.72 1.81 -11.92
N LYS A 53 -2.87 1.93 -12.58
CA LYS A 53 -3.33 0.92 -13.52
C LYS A 53 -2.22 0.60 -14.52
N ASP A 54 -1.93 -0.69 -14.70
CA ASP A 54 -0.94 -1.23 -15.64
C ASP A 54 0.52 -0.81 -15.35
N ALA A 55 0.78 -0.19 -14.20
CA ALA A 55 2.14 0.21 -13.85
C ALA A 55 3.00 -1.00 -13.49
N LYS A 56 4.27 -0.96 -13.88
CA LYS A 56 5.23 -2.02 -13.60
C LYS A 56 5.89 -1.88 -12.24
N GLU A 57 5.81 -0.70 -11.65
CA GLU A 57 6.32 -0.45 -10.30
C GLU A 57 5.39 0.50 -9.58
N GLY A 58 5.47 0.48 -8.27
CA GLY A 58 4.67 1.35 -7.43
C GLY A 58 5.43 2.60 -7.02
N ILE A 59 4.69 3.52 -6.40
CA ILE A 59 5.27 4.69 -5.73
C ILE A 59 4.97 4.57 -4.24
N ILE A 60 5.89 5.08 -3.42
CA ILE A 60 5.71 5.10 -1.97
C ILE A 60 4.85 6.30 -1.63
N VAL A 61 3.75 6.07 -0.90
CA VAL A 61 2.84 7.14 -0.48
C VAL A 61 2.83 7.36 1.03
N ALA A 62 3.39 6.43 1.80
CA ALA A 62 3.54 6.56 3.25
C ALA A 62 4.68 5.69 3.73
N GLY A 63 5.44 6.15 4.71
CA GLY A 63 6.58 5.41 5.23
C GLY A 63 7.73 5.31 4.24
N GLY A 64 8.46 4.19 4.27
CA GLY A 64 9.58 3.98 3.38
C GLY A 64 10.86 4.67 3.84
N ASN A 65 10.90 5.12 5.09
CA ASN A 65 12.05 5.79 5.69
C ASN A 65 12.64 4.93 6.81
N GLY A 66 12.61 3.63 6.62
CA GLY A 66 13.02 2.67 7.62
C GLY A 66 11.92 2.38 8.63
N GLU A 67 12.12 1.32 9.39
CA GLU A 67 11.24 0.96 10.50
C GLU A 67 11.42 1.96 11.64
N GLY A 68 10.33 2.46 12.19
CA GLY A 68 10.45 3.34 13.34
C GLY A 68 9.17 4.09 13.67
N GLY A 69 9.24 4.96 14.66
CA GLY A 69 8.11 5.69 15.22
C GLY A 69 8.05 7.17 14.89
N ASN A 70 8.93 7.69 14.04
CA ASN A 70 8.83 9.08 13.60
C ASN A 70 7.59 9.29 12.72
N LEU A 71 7.17 10.53 12.55
CA LEU A 71 5.96 10.82 11.78
C LEU A 71 6.09 10.46 10.30
N ASN A 72 7.30 10.33 9.78
CA ASN A 72 7.54 9.88 8.41
C ASN A 72 7.92 8.40 8.33
N GLN A 73 7.72 7.66 9.40
CA GLN A 73 8.02 6.22 9.48
C GLN A 73 6.77 5.43 9.83
N LEU A 74 6.77 4.18 9.43
CA LEU A 74 5.79 3.18 9.83
C LEU A 74 6.53 1.96 10.37
N ASN A 75 5.81 1.15 11.12
CA ASN A 75 6.32 -0.13 11.58
C ASN A 75 5.25 -1.19 11.38
N SER A 76 5.44 -2.01 10.37
CA SER A 76 4.52 -3.10 10.00
C SER A 76 3.09 -2.62 9.81
N PRO A 77 2.83 -1.71 8.85
CA PRO A 77 1.46 -1.27 8.58
C PRO A 77 0.61 -2.43 8.10
N THR A 78 -0.65 -2.48 8.55
CA THR A 78 -1.54 -3.61 8.28
C THR A 78 -2.86 -3.23 7.64
N GLY A 79 -3.34 -2.01 7.80
CA GLY A 79 -4.65 -1.63 7.29
C GLY A 79 -4.66 -0.25 6.69
N LEU A 80 -5.59 -0.03 5.77
CA LEU A 80 -5.80 1.24 5.08
C LEU A 80 -7.27 1.58 5.07
N SER A 81 -7.56 2.87 5.14
CA SER A 81 -8.91 3.38 4.90
C SER A 81 -8.81 4.78 4.33
N PHE A 82 -9.79 5.19 3.54
CA PHE A 82 -9.84 6.50 2.91
C PHE A 82 -11.06 7.26 3.41
N ASP A 83 -10.94 8.57 3.55
CA ASP A 83 -12.09 9.43 3.80
C ASP A 83 -12.64 9.99 2.47
N ASP A 84 -13.71 10.79 2.56
CA ASP A 84 -14.39 11.32 1.37
C ASP A 84 -13.54 12.35 0.62
N GLU A 85 -12.50 12.88 1.25
CA GLU A 85 -11.63 13.87 0.66
C GLU A 85 -10.38 13.28 0.02
N GLY A 86 -10.25 11.95 0.07
CA GLY A 86 -9.12 11.25 -0.52
C GLY A 86 -7.90 11.15 0.40
N ASN A 87 -7.98 11.64 1.63
CA ASN A 87 -6.95 11.40 2.62
C ASN A 87 -7.01 9.94 3.07
N PHE A 88 -5.89 9.38 3.46
CA PHE A 88 -5.89 7.99 3.88
C PHE A 88 -5.31 7.81 5.27
N TYR A 89 -5.75 6.75 5.90
CA TYR A 89 -5.42 6.41 7.27
C TYR A 89 -4.74 5.05 7.26
N VAL A 90 -3.66 4.92 8.02
CA VAL A 90 -2.86 3.70 8.07
C VAL A 90 -2.86 3.16 9.48
N VAL A 91 -3.16 1.87 9.62
CA VAL A 91 -2.94 1.16 10.88
C VAL A 91 -1.44 0.89 10.98
N ASP A 92 -0.77 1.68 11.80
CA ASP A 92 0.66 1.58 12.06
C ASP A 92 0.87 0.65 13.26
N CYS A 93 0.78 -0.64 12.98
CA CYS A 93 0.50 -1.68 13.95
C CYS A 93 1.49 -1.70 15.14
N TRP A 94 2.78 -1.75 14.84
CA TRP A 94 3.80 -1.89 15.88
C TRP A 94 4.10 -0.57 16.61
N ASN A 95 3.59 0.54 16.11
CA ASN A 95 3.62 1.83 16.81
C ASN A 95 2.32 2.11 17.57
N HIS A 96 1.37 1.18 17.54
CA HIS A 96 0.10 1.27 18.29
C HIS A 96 -0.63 2.58 18.01
N ARG A 97 -0.70 2.96 16.72
CA ARG A 97 -1.31 4.24 16.32
C ARG A 97 -1.97 4.15 14.95
N ILE A 98 -2.85 5.10 14.69
CA ILE A 98 -3.39 5.35 13.35
C ILE A 98 -2.79 6.66 12.87
N GLN A 99 -2.16 6.64 11.71
CA GLN A 99 -1.64 7.84 11.08
C GLN A 99 -2.51 8.25 9.91
N LYS A 100 -2.83 9.53 9.83
CA LYS A 100 -3.55 10.13 8.71
C LYS A 100 -2.54 10.78 7.76
N TYR A 101 -2.68 10.48 6.48
CA TYR A 101 -1.87 11.09 5.43
C TYR A 101 -2.76 11.92 4.55
N LEU A 102 -2.40 13.19 4.38
CA LEU A 102 -3.17 14.13 3.59
C LEU A 102 -2.86 13.96 2.12
N ILE A 103 -3.89 13.99 1.30
CA ILE A 103 -3.68 14.03 -0.14
C ILE A 103 -3.08 15.38 -0.50
N ASP A 104 -2.04 15.34 -1.30
CA ASP A 104 -1.33 16.54 -1.77
C ASP A 104 -1.65 16.71 -3.25
N ILE A 105 -2.51 17.64 -3.54
CA ILE A 105 -2.96 17.92 -4.90
C ILE A 105 -2.32 19.19 -5.43
#